data_dcb80e3259f3aa8093bf9d79c656626d
#
_entry.id   dcb80e3259f3aa8093bf9d79c656626d
#
_cell.length_a   1.000
_cell.length_b   1.000
_cell.length_c   1.000
_cell.angle_alpha   90.00
_cell.angle_beta   90.00
_cell.angle_gamma   90.00
#
_symmetry.space_group_name_H-M   'P 1'
#
loop_
_entity.id
_entity.type
_entity.pdbx_description
1 polymer ?
#
loop_
_entity_poly.entity_id
_entity_poly.type
_entity_poly.pdbx_seq_one_letter_code
_entity_poly.pdbx_strand_id
1 'polypeptide(L)'
;MAVFRPTGESTSQSAPIGGLNTRDAVDLMPQTDAIRLDNFFPGSTDVSLRNGFTNHVTGLPSTVQSLMSYRSPSANKLFAASNNAIYDVTSSGSVGSAVVTSLSNV
;
A
#
# COMPACT_ATOMS: atom_id res chain seq x y z
N MET A 1 -42.99 -38.46 -17.46
CA MET A 1 -42.02 -37.59 -18.12
C MET A 1 -40.92 -37.29 -17.13
N ALA A 2 -39.71 -37.72 -17.45
CA ALA A 2 -38.56 -37.43 -16.59
C ALA A 2 -38.08 -35.99 -16.83
N VAL A 3 -37.96 -35.20 -15.78
CA VAL A 3 -37.36 -33.88 -15.85
C VAL A 3 -35.90 -34.01 -15.55
N PHE A 4 -35.07 -33.67 -16.52
CA PHE A 4 -33.64 -33.63 -16.34
C PHE A 4 -33.30 -32.38 -15.52
N ARG A 5 -32.74 -32.60 -14.33
CA ARG A 5 -32.19 -31.52 -13.53
C ARG A 5 -30.70 -31.66 -13.50
N PRO A 6 -29.96 -30.68 -14.05
CA PRO A 6 -28.52 -30.70 -13.91
C PRO A 6 -28.16 -30.55 -12.42
N THR A 7 -27.42 -31.52 -11.91
CA THR A 7 -26.83 -31.42 -10.57
C THR A 7 -25.52 -30.68 -10.71
N GLY A 8 -25.47 -29.44 -10.18
CA GLY A 8 -24.24 -28.72 -10.08
C GLY A 8 -23.39 -29.27 -8.94
N GLU A 9 -22.13 -29.49 -9.18
CA GLU A 9 -21.17 -29.75 -8.12
C GLU A 9 -20.69 -28.41 -7.56
N SER A 10 -20.80 -28.24 -6.25
CA SER A 10 -20.23 -27.08 -5.57
C SER A 10 -18.97 -27.52 -4.86
N THR A 11 -17.85 -26.85 -5.15
CA THR A 11 -16.63 -27.01 -4.39
C THR A 11 -16.39 -25.74 -3.60
N SER A 12 -16.02 -25.87 -2.34
CA SER A 12 -15.58 -24.73 -1.55
C SER A 12 -14.06 -24.75 -1.41
N GLN A 13 -13.46 -23.59 -1.60
CA GLN A 13 -12.04 -23.41 -1.40
C GLN A 13 -11.82 -22.47 -0.23
N SER A 14 -10.94 -22.84 0.68
CA SER A 14 -10.58 -22.00 1.81
C SER A 14 -9.86 -20.75 1.35
N ALA A 15 -10.08 -19.65 2.07
CA ALA A 15 -9.29 -18.44 1.85
C ALA A 15 -7.80 -18.70 2.13
N PRO A 16 -6.88 -18.08 1.40
CA PRO A 16 -5.44 -18.32 1.56
C PRO A 16 -4.87 -17.61 2.80
N ILE A 17 -5.37 -17.98 3.97
CA ILE A 17 -4.94 -17.42 5.26
C ILE A 17 -3.52 -17.82 5.64
N GLY A 18 -2.98 -18.88 5.06
CA GLY A 18 -1.58 -19.28 5.25
C GLY A 18 -0.57 -18.40 4.52
N GLY A 19 -1.05 -17.56 3.60
CA GLY A 19 -0.22 -16.63 2.86
C GLY A 19 0.47 -17.23 1.64
N LEU A 20 1.48 -16.55 1.16
CA LEU A 20 2.24 -16.95 -0.02
C LEU A 20 3.21 -18.08 0.33
N ASN A 21 3.12 -19.18 -0.41
CA ASN A 21 4.02 -20.32 -0.29
C ASN A 21 4.78 -20.50 -1.62
N THR A 22 6.06 -20.25 -1.60
CA THR A 22 6.96 -20.40 -2.75
C THR A 22 7.93 -21.57 -2.59
N ARG A 23 7.84 -22.31 -1.49
CA ARG A 23 8.75 -23.40 -1.15
C ARG A 23 8.24 -24.76 -1.58
N ASP A 24 6.96 -25.03 -1.32
CA ASP A 24 6.40 -26.37 -1.49
C ASP A 24 5.86 -26.55 -2.92
N ALA A 25 5.86 -27.79 -3.39
CA ALA A 25 5.21 -28.14 -4.64
C ALA A 25 3.69 -27.95 -4.50
N VAL A 26 3.03 -27.56 -5.59
CA VAL A 26 1.60 -27.22 -5.58
C VAL A 26 0.74 -28.39 -5.08
N ASP A 27 1.09 -29.63 -5.43
CA ASP A 27 0.36 -30.83 -5.02
C ASP A 27 0.56 -31.19 -3.54
N LEU A 28 1.61 -30.68 -2.91
CA LEU A 28 1.92 -30.90 -1.49
C LEU A 28 1.58 -29.71 -0.61
N MET A 29 1.17 -28.60 -1.22
CA MET A 29 0.90 -27.36 -0.53
C MET A 29 -0.43 -27.45 0.25
N PRO A 30 -0.50 -26.94 1.49
CA PRO A 30 -1.79 -26.79 2.18
C PRO A 30 -2.80 -25.97 1.36
N GLN A 31 -4.07 -26.32 1.44
CA GLN A 31 -5.13 -25.61 0.70
C GLN A 31 -5.32 -24.16 1.15
N THR A 32 -4.81 -23.82 2.32
CA THR A 32 -4.85 -22.46 2.87
C THR A 32 -3.68 -21.58 2.41
N ASP A 33 -2.75 -22.13 1.65
CA ASP A 33 -1.62 -21.38 1.11
C ASP A 33 -1.90 -20.94 -0.33
N ALA A 34 -1.27 -19.85 -0.74
CA ALA A 34 -1.38 -19.31 -2.08
C ALA A 34 -0.07 -19.45 -2.85
N ILE A 35 -0.15 -19.78 -4.12
CA ILE A 35 0.98 -19.74 -5.06
C ILE A 35 1.27 -18.33 -5.55
N ARG A 36 0.26 -17.47 -5.52
CA ARG A 36 0.36 -16.05 -5.87
C ARG A 36 -0.59 -15.24 -4.99
N LEU A 37 -0.07 -14.16 -4.45
CA LEU A 37 -0.82 -13.30 -3.54
C LEU A 37 -0.44 -11.84 -3.82
N ASP A 38 -1.19 -11.20 -4.73
CA ASP A 38 -0.93 -9.83 -5.15
C ASP A 38 -1.95 -8.88 -4.52
N ASN A 39 -1.48 -7.94 -3.73
CA ASN A 39 -2.29 -6.91 -3.07
C ASN A 39 -3.33 -7.45 -2.08
N PHE A 40 -3.08 -8.62 -1.52
CA PHE A 40 -3.88 -9.21 -0.45
C PHE A 40 -3.04 -9.43 0.80
N PHE A 41 -3.66 -9.25 1.95
CA PHE A 41 -3.06 -9.53 3.25
C PHE A 41 -3.81 -10.67 3.92
N PRO A 42 -3.16 -11.80 4.20
CA PRO A 42 -3.78 -12.89 4.94
C PRO A 42 -3.93 -12.51 6.41
N GLY A 43 -5.13 -12.71 6.93
CA GLY A 43 -5.45 -12.59 8.35
C GLY A 43 -5.49 -13.95 9.03
N SER A 44 -6.02 -14.00 10.24
CA SER A 44 -6.18 -15.26 10.98
C SER A 44 -7.33 -16.11 10.45
N THR A 45 -8.35 -15.48 9.90
CA THR A 45 -9.60 -16.14 9.43
C THR A 45 -10.01 -15.69 8.04
N ASP A 46 -9.38 -14.68 7.48
CA ASP A 46 -9.78 -14.07 6.22
C ASP A 46 -8.57 -13.58 5.43
N VAL A 47 -8.85 -13.08 4.24
CA VAL A 47 -7.87 -12.40 3.40
C VAL A 47 -8.47 -11.06 2.99
N SER A 48 -7.78 -9.98 3.29
CA SER A 48 -8.24 -8.63 2.98
C SER A 48 -7.45 -8.04 1.82
N LEU A 49 -8.10 -7.16 1.05
CA LEU A 49 -7.44 -6.38 0.02
C LEU A 49 -6.54 -5.32 0.66
N ARG A 50 -5.42 -5.07 -0.01
CA ARG A 50 -4.59 -3.94 0.34
C ARG A 50 -5.39 -2.64 0.22
N ASN A 51 -5.33 -1.82 1.24
CA ASN A 51 -5.93 -0.49 1.20
C ASN A 51 -5.25 0.36 0.14
N GLY A 52 -6.04 1.22 -0.49
CA GLY A 52 -5.52 2.24 -1.38
C GLY A 52 -4.69 3.27 -0.64
N PHE A 53 -4.23 4.26 -1.37
CA PHE A 53 -3.49 5.39 -0.81
C PHE A 53 -4.12 6.70 -1.29
N THR A 54 -3.92 7.73 -0.51
CA THR A 54 -4.27 9.10 -0.88
C THR A 54 -3.02 9.97 -0.81
N ASN A 55 -2.99 11.00 -1.63
CA ASN A 55 -1.88 11.94 -1.56
C ASN A 55 -1.94 12.70 -0.24
N HIS A 56 -0.82 12.75 0.46
CA HIS A 56 -0.71 13.52 1.70
C HIS A 56 -0.67 15.01 1.40
N VAL A 57 0.14 15.41 0.43
CA VAL A 57 0.32 16.80 0.02
C VAL A 57 0.24 16.89 -1.50
N THR A 58 -0.39 17.96 -1.99
CA THR A 58 -0.51 18.28 -3.42
C THR A 58 0.06 19.67 -3.70
N GLY A 59 0.33 19.94 -4.97
CA GLY A 59 0.79 21.26 -5.40
C GLY A 59 2.29 21.49 -5.35
N LEU A 60 3.08 20.44 -5.10
CA LEU A 60 4.54 20.54 -5.25
C LEU A 60 4.92 20.73 -6.72
N PRO A 61 5.89 21.61 -7.03
CA PRO A 61 6.20 21.98 -8.41
C PRO A 61 6.89 20.87 -9.20
N SER A 62 7.51 19.90 -8.53
CA SER A 62 8.26 18.83 -9.18
C SER A 62 8.27 17.58 -8.30
N THR A 63 8.98 16.55 -8.74
CA THR A 63 9.16 15.33 -7.97
C THR A 63 9.86 15.63 -6.64
N VAL A 64 9.40 14.98 -5.59
CA VAL A 64 10.06 15.06 -4.28
C VAL A 64 11.39 14.30 -4.35
N GLN A 65 12.46 15.00 -4.08
CA GLN A 65 13.82 14.46 -4.15
C GLN A 65 14.32 13.97 -2.80
N SER A 66 13.87 14.59 -1.72
CA SER A 66 14.18 14.11 -0.37
C SER A 66 13.09 14.50 0.62
N LEU A 67 13.01 13.73 1.70
CA LEU A 67 12.12 13.97 2.83
C LEU A 67 12.97 14.08 4.09
N MET A 68 12.62 15.05 4.93
CA MET A 68 13.32 15.31 6.18
C MET A 68 12.29 15.44 7.29
N SER A 69 12.51 14.73 8.39
CA SER A 69 11.69 14.85 9.58
C SER A 69 12.44 15.64 10.65
N TYR A 70 11.74 16.58 11.27
CA TYR A 70 12.25 17.33 12.42
C TYR A 70 11.40 16.99 13.64
N ARG A 71 12.05 16.64 14.71
CA ARG A 71 11.39 16.31 15.97
C ARG A 71 11.97 17.15 17.09
N SER A 72 11.09 17.79 17.83
CA SER A 72 11.43 18.52 19.05
C SER A 72 10.41 18.20 20.15
N PRO A 73 10.71 18.49 21.43
CA PRO A 73 9.73 18.27 22.49
C PRO A 73 8.40 19.02 22.28
N SER A 74 8.40 20.11 21.55
CA SER A 74 7.24 20.97 21.35
C SER A 74 6.58 20.81 19.97
N ALA A 75 7.27 20.25 18.98
CA ALA A 75 6.74 20.15 17.62
C ALA A 75 7.41 19.05 16.82
N ASN A 76 6.64 18.45 15.93
CA ASN A 76 7.13 17.55 14.91
C ASN A 76 6.80 18.14 13.55
N LYS A 77 7.76 18.16 12.64
CA LYS A 77 7.59 18.69 11.29
C LYS A 77 8.17 17.74 10.24
N LEU A 78 7.52 17.74 9.07
CA LEU A 78 7.99 17.02 7.90
C LEU A 78 8.24 18.04 6.80
N PHE A 79 9.42 17.96 6.19
CA PHE A 79 9.82 18.80 5.08
C PHE A 79 10.10 17.95 3.85
N ALA A 80 9.78 18.49 2.68
CA ALA A 80 10.06 17.87 1.39
C ALA A 80 10.87 18.84 0.53
N ALA A 81 11.89 18.34 -0.11
CA ALA A 81 12.66 19.09 -1.11
C ALA A 81 12.12 18.77 -2.51
N SER A 82 11.78 19.83 -3.24
CA SER A 82 11.28 19.76 -4.61
C SER A 82 11.67 21.01 -5.35
N ASN A 83 12.16 20.86 -6.59
CA ASN A 83 12.49 21.97 -7.48
C ASN A 83 13.39 23.03 -6.81
N ASN A 84 14.50 22.61 -6.23
CA ASN A 84 15.49 23.47 -5.56
C ASN A 84 14.91 24.31 -4.40
N ALA A 85 13.88 23.83 -3.77
CA ALA A 85 13.24 24.49 -2.63
C ALA A 85 12.81 23.46 -1.60
N ILE A 86 12.61 23.90 -0.36
CA ILE A 86 12.12 23.09 0.73
C ILE A 86 10.73 23.58 1.12
N TYR A 87 9.80 22.66 1.24
CA TYR A 87 8.41 22.91 1.60
C TYR A 87 8.06 22.21 2.91
N ASP A 88 7.24 22.87 3.72
CA ASP A 88 6.64 22.27 4.92
C ASP A 88 5.44 21.41 4.49
N VAL A 89 5.56 20.11 4.64
CA VAL A 89 4.51 19.15 4.29
C VAL A 89 3.95 18.42 5.52
N THR A 90 4.04 19.04 6.67
CA THR A 90 3.55 18.47 7.94
C THR A 90 2.05 18.23 7.88
N SER A 91 1.28 19.20 7.38
CA SER A 91 -0.16 19.09 7.24
C SER A 91 -0.55 18.53 5.87
N SER A 92 -1.65 17.78 5.81
CA SER A 92 -2.19 17.29 4.55
C SER A 92 -2.87 18.41 3.76
N GLY A 93 -2.96 18.21 2.46
CA GLY A 93 -3.63 19.14 1.54
C GLY A 93 -2.67 19.87 0.63
N SER A 94 -3.04 21.09 0.23
CA SER A 94 -2.20 21.91 -0.65
C SER A 94 -0.97 22.41 0.09
N VAL A 95 0.18 22.33 -0.57
CA VAL A 95 1.42 22.87 -0.04
C VAL A 95 1.37 24.41 -0.04
N GLY A 96 1.93 25.03 0.99
CA GLY A 96 2.09 26.47 1.05
C GLY A 96 3.33 26.97 0.30
N SER A 97 3.78 28.16 0.63
CA SER A 97 4.99 28.74 0.07
C SER A 97 6.22 27.98 0.55
N ALA A 98 7.28 28.02 -0.26
CA ALA A 98 8.54 27.39 0.10
C ALA A 98 9.14 28.03 1.36
N VAL A 99 9.63 27.21 2.27
CA VAL A 99 10.35 27.66 3.48
C VAL A 99 11.75 28.13 3.13
N VAL A 100 12.41 27.42 2.23
CA VAL A 100 13.75 27.75 1.72
C VAL A 100 13.71 27.64 0.21
N THR A 101 14.30 28.61 -0.45
CA THR A 101 14.39 28.68 -1.92
C THR A 101 15.83 28.72 -2.38
N SER A 102 16.03 28.56 -3.69
CA SER A 102 17.35 28.72 -4.35
C SER A 102 18.39 27.73 -3.83
N LEU A 103 17.99 26.51 -3.54
CA LEU A 103 18.94 25.43 -3.25
C LEU A 103 19.63 24.99 -4.56
N SER A 104 20.88 24.64 -4.47
CA SER A 104 21.63 24.04 -5.57
C SER A 104 21.83 22.54 -5.30
N ASN A 105 21.82 21.75 -6.36
CA ASN A 105 22.08 20.31 -6.31
C ASN A 105 21.10 19.52 -5.42
N VAL A 106 19.85 19.86 -5.51
CA VAL A 106 18.78 19.14 -4.80
C VAL A 106 18.13 18.12 -5.74
#